data_2e55a7173fbc72fcc0bee965316d85f4
#
_entry.id   2e55a7173fbc72fcc0bee965316d85f4
#
_cell.length_a   1.000
_cell.length_b   1.000
_cell.length_c   1.000
_cell.angle_alpha   90.00
_cell.angle_beta   90.00
_cell.angle_gamma   90.00
#
_symmetry.space_group_name_H-M   'P 1'
#
loop_
_entity.id
_entity.type
_entity.pdbx_description
1 polymer ?
#
loop_
_entity_poly.entity_id
_entity_poly.type
_entity_poly.pdbx_seq_one_letter_code
_entity_poly.pdbx_strand_id
1 'polypeptide(L)'
;MAANNFDFGVIGAGIVGLAMANRIRQIHPNATIAVFDKERSIGEHASGRNSGVLHAGFYYSPDSLKAALTRDGNKLLRDFCSEENIQVKETGKVVVAQNPSEVAALQELHRRGNANGVVTELVTPERLAELEPLAKTSELALWSPHTAVANPLAVTQGLANKVVREGTTLKLGQEVLRTTQNRIITNLGNYSVGHIINCAGLYADKVAKQFGYCDDYAMLPFKGLYWYGNWAPGTLQRHVYPVPDARNPFLGVHLTVTVDGRAKIGPTAIPIFSRESYAGFG
;
A
#
# COMPACT_ATOMS: atom_id res chain seq x y z
N MET A 1 -16.64 -32.84 5.52
CA MET A 1 -16.24 -31.90 6.59
C MET A 1 -15.08 -31.09 6.06
N ALA A 2 -15.13 -29.74 6.16
CA ALA A 2 -13.99 -28.93 5.73
C ALA A 2 -12.77 -29.27 6.57
N ALA A 3 -11.58 -29.34 5.95
CA ALA A 3 -10.35 -29.64 6.65
C ALA A 3 -10.08 -28.57 7.71
N ASN A 4 -9.89 -28.97 8.96
CA ASN A 4 -9.55 -28.10 10.08
C ASN A 4 -8.04 -28.10 10.38
N ASN A 5 -7.24 -28.72 9.51
CA ASN A 5 -5.79 -28.82 9.61
C ASN A 5 -5.14 -28.20 8.38
N PHE A 6 -4.18 -27.30 8.62
CA PHE A 6 -3.42 -26.61 7.58
C PHE A 6 -1.93 -26.60 7.94
N ASP A 7 -1.08 -26.63 6.94
CA ASP A 7 0.36 -26.46 7.14
C ASP A 7 0.68 -25.00 7.51
N PHE A 8 -0.07 -24.06 6.89
CA PHE A 8 0.10 -22.63 7.15
C PHE A 8 -1.25 -21.93 7.42
N GLY A 9 -1.30 -21.17 8.50
CA GLY A 9 -2.39 -20.25 8.83
C GLY A 9 -1.94 -18.80 8.76
N VAL A 10 -2.49 -18.02 7.82
CA VAL A 10 -2.20 -16.59 7.68
C VAL A 10 -3.35 -15.79 8.31
N ILE A 11 -3.04 -14.86 9.19
CA ILE A 11 -4.02 -14.01 9.86
C ILE A 11 -4.05 -12.64 9.19
N GLY A 12 -5.15 -12.33 8.53
CA GLY A 12 -5.39 -11.13 7.72
C GLY A 12 -5.36 -11.41 6.22
N ALA A 13 -6.50 -11.20 5.53
CA ALA A 13 -6.64 -11.28 4.08
C ALA A 13 -6.47 -9.91 3.38
N GLY A 14 -5.68 -9.04 3.98
CA GLY A 14 -5.17 -7.85 3.31
C GLY A 14 -4.09 -8.18 2.29
N ILE A 15 -3.61 -7.17 1.55
CA ILE A 15 -2.63 -7.36 0.47
C ILE A 15 -1.36 -8.10 0.93
N VAL A 16 -0.90 -7.85 2.17
CA VAL A 16 0.30 -8.50 2.73
C VAL A 16 0.05 -9.99 2.98
N GLY A 17 -1.09 -10.34 3.62
CA GLY A 17 -1.42 -11.74 3.90
C GLY A 17 -1.66 -12.56 2.64
N LEU A 18 -2.35 -11.98 1.66
CA LEU A 18 -2.57 -12.62 0.36
C LEU A 18 -1.26 -12.81 -0.42
N ALA A 19 -0.37 -11.79 -0.41
CA ALA A 19 0.95 -11.91 -1.03
C ALA A 19 1.81 -12.97 -0.32
N MET A 20 1.71 -13.08 1.01
CA MET A 20 2.37 -14.13 1.77
C MET A 20 1.84 -15.51 1.41
N ALA A 21 0.52 -15.69 1.33
CA ALA A 21 -0.09 -16.95 0.92
C ALA A 21 0.35 -17.37 -0.50
N ASN A 22 0.38 -16.40 -1.44
CA ASN A 22 0.91 -16.63 -2.79
C ASN A 22 2.39 -17.06 -2.75
N ARG A 23 3.21 -16.41 -1.94
CA ARG A 23 4.62 -16.75 -1.83
C ARG A 23 4.85 -18.11 -1.18
N ILE A 24 4.06 -18.47 -0.16
CA ILE A 24 4.10 -19.80 0.45
C ILE A 24 3.77 -20.87 -0.59
N ARG A 25 2.74 -20.68 -1.41
CA ARG A 25 2.37 -21.59 -2.48
C ARG A 25 3.52 -21.83 -3.47
N GLN A 26 4.25 -20.78 -3.84
CA GLN A 26 5.40 -20.87 -4.75
C GLN A 26 6.56 -21.70 -4.14
N ILE A 27 6.82 -21.56 -2.84
CA ILE A 27 7.92 -22.24 -2.15
C ILE A 27 7.51 -23.67 -1.74
N HIS A 28 6.25 -23.84 -1.35
CA HIS A 28 5.67 -25.09 -0.86
C HIS A 28 4.42 -25.47 -1.68
N PRO A 29 4.59 -26.00 -2.91
CA PRO A 29 3.47 -26.22 -3.84
C PRO A 29 2.37 -27.12 -3.30
N ASN A 30 2.70 -28.08 -2.44
CA ASN A 30 1.79 -29.08 -1.88
C ASN A 30 1.22 -28.69 -0.50
N ALA A 31 1.63 -27.55 0.08
CA ALA A 31 1.17 -27.16 1.41
C ALA A 31 -0.31 -26.79 1.41
N THR A 32 -0.99 -27.14 2.48
CA THR A 32 -2.35 -26.66 2.77
C THR A 32 -2.28 -25.31 3.46
N ILE A 33 -2.93 -24.29 2.86
CA ILE A 33 -2.86 -22.91 3.31
C ILE A 33 -4.26 -22.40 3.61
N ALA A 34 -4.47 -21.81 4.81
CA ALA A 34 -5.67 -21.05 5.13
C ALA A 34 -5.32 -19.60 5.43
N VAL A 35 -6.12 -18.66 4.94
CA VAL A 35 -6.04 -17.23 5.26
C VAL A 35 -7.33 -16.88 5.99
N PHE A 36 -7.20 -16.31 7.19
CA PHE A 36 -8.31 -15.94 8.07
C PHE A 36 -8.49 -14.41 8.06
N ASP A 37 -9.71 -13.94 7.93
CA ASP A 37 -10.03 -12.51 8.08
C ASP A 37 -11.35 -12.34 8.82
N LYS A 38 -11.40 -11.34 9.71
CA LYS A 38 -12.62 -10.99 10.44
C LYS A 38 -13.70 -10.41 9.54
N GLU A 39 -13.31 -9.77 8.44
CA GLU A 39 -14.22 -9.19 7.49
C GLU A 39 -14.80 -10.24 6.54
N ARG A 40 -16.01 -9.96 6.05
CA ARG A 40 -16.70 -10.81 5.07
C ARG A 40 -16.29 -10.51 3.63
N SER A 41 -15.62 -9.38 3.42
CA SER A 41 -15.16 -8.91 2.11
C SER A 41 -13.69 -8.57 2.12
N ILE A 42 -13.06 -8.68 0.96
CA ILE A 42 -11.64 -8.35 0.77
C ILE A 42 -11.46 -6.82 0.68
N GLY A 43 -10.39 -6.31 1.31
CA GLY A 43 -9.96 -4.92 1.15
C GLY A 43 -10.73 -3.89 1.97
N GLU A 44 -11.44 -4.30 3.01
CA GLU A 44 -12.22 -3.40 3.88
C GLU A 44 -11.37 -2.41 4.69
N HIS A 45 -10.09 -2.70 4.89
CA HIS A 45 -9.14 -1.88 5.62
C HIS A 45 -8.09 -1.22 4.69
N ALA A 46 -6.88 -1.00 5.18
CA ALA A 46 -5.82 -0.26 4.50
C ALA A 46 -5.56 -0.72 3.05
N SER A 47 -5.70 -2.01 2.76
CA SER A 47 -5.45 -2.56 1.42
C SER A 47 -6.40 -2.04 0.35
N GLY A 48 -7.66 -1.76 0.69
CA GLY A 48 -8.64 -1.16 -0.22
C GLY A 48 -8.81 0.36 -0.05
N ARG A 49 -8.18 0.95 0.98
CA ARG A 49 -8.39 2.36 1.40
C ARG A 49 -7.12 3.21 1.29
N ASN A 50 -6.36 3.04 0.22
CA ASN A 50 -5.13 3.81 -0.01
C ASN A 50 -5.19 4.60 -1.32
N SER A 51 -4.08 5.26 -1.67
CA SER A 51 -4.02 6.09 -2.88
C SER A 51 -4.06 5.28 -4.18
N GLY A 52 -3.62 4.04 -4.17
CA GLY A 52 -3.43 3.22 -5.37
C GLY A 52 -2.15 3.57 -6.15
N VAL A 53 -1.33 4.48 -5.65
CA VAL A 53 -0.12 4.92 -6.33
C VAL A 53 0.97 3.85 -6.24
N LEU A 54 1.47 3.41 -7.39
CA LEU A 54 2.66 2.58 -7.52
C LEU A 54 3.88 3.49 -7.51
N HIS A 55 4.46 3.68 -6.31
CA HIS A 55 5.62 4.55 -6.12
C HIS A 55 6.87 3.98 -6.79
N ALA A 56 7.69 4.85 -7.40
CA ALA A 56 8.91 4.43 -8.10
C ALA A 56 10.10 4.18 -7.17
N GLY A 57 10.13 4.78 -5.95
CA GLY A 57 11.17 4.49 -4.95
C GLY A 57 12.27 5.54 -4.77
N PHE A 58 12.18 6.72 -5.39
CA PHE A 58 13.21 7.76 -5.32
C PHE A 58 13.26 8.55 -4.00
N TYR A 59 12.24 8.42 -3.12
CA TYR A 59 12.22 9.14 -1.83
C TYR A 59 13.19 8.57 -0.78
N TYR A 60 13.53 7.30 -0.89
CA TYR A 60 14.21 6.57 0.18
C TYR A 60 15.73 6.59 0.02
N SER A 61 16.44 6.48 1.15
CA SER A 61 17.89 6.30 1.15
C SER A 61 18.27 5.08 0.30
N PRO A 62 19.31 5.19 -0.57
CA PRO A 62 19.68 4.13 -1.52
C PRO A 62 19.95 2.78 -0.87
N ASP A 63 20.54 2.77 0.33
CA ASP A 63 20.92 1.54 1.04
C ASP A 63 19.78 0.95 1.88
N SER A 64 18.57 1.51 1.78
CA SER A 64 17.44 1.08 2.59
C SER A 64 16.64 -0.04 1.93
N LEU A 65 16.13 -0.96 2.75
CA LEU A 65 15.16 -1.95 2.28
C LEU A 65 13.91 -1.30 1.66
N LYS A 66 13.52 -0.10 2.13
CA LYS A 66 12.39 0.64 1.53
C LYS A 66 12.67 1.01 0.08
N ALA A 67 13.88 1.46 -0.27
CA ALA A 67 14.24 1.78 -1.65
C ALA A 67 14.18 0.52 -2.53
N ALA A 68 14.86 -0.54 -2.12
CA ALA A 68 14.90 -1.81 -2.86
C ALA A 68 13.50 -2.41 -3.03
N LEU A 69 12.75 -2.57 -1.93
CA LEU A 69 11.42 -3.18 -1.97
C LEU A 69 10.39 -2.32 -2.72
N THR A 70 10.51 -0.99 -2.71
CA THR A 70 9.59 -0.12 -3.47
C THR A 70 9.88 -0.21 -4.97
N ARG A 71 11.15 -0.17 -5.38
CA ARG A 71 11.55 -0.33 -6.78
C ARG A 71 11.12 -1.69 -7.35
N ASP A 72 11.50 -2.76 -6.65
CA ASP A 72 11.24 -4.13 -7.10
C ASP A 72 9.73 -4.45 -7.01
N GLY A 73 9.07 -3.97 -5.95
CA GLY A 73 7.63 -4.10 -5.77
C GLY A 73 6.81 -3.37 -6.82
N ASN A 74 7.26 -2.20 -7.31
CA ASN A 74 6.62 -1.50 -8.42
C ASN A 74 6.58 -2.39 -9.67
N LYS A 75 7.73 -3.01 -10.01
CA LYS A 75 7.81 -3.93 -11.15
C LYS A 75 6.92 -5.15 -10.96
N LEU A 76 7.07 -5.86 -9.85
CA LEU A 76 6.30 -7.07 -9.55
C LEU A 76 4.79 -6.82 -9.55
N LEU A 77 4.35 -5.66 -9.05
CA LEU A 77 2.93 -5.31 -9.03
C LEU A 77 2.39 -4.99 -10.42
N ARG A 78 3.19 -4.38 -11.31
CA ARG A 78 2.84 -4.17 -12.71
C ARG A 78 2.71 -5.49 -13.46
N ASP A 79 3.68 -6.38 -13.29
CA ASP A 79 3.67 -7.71 -13.89
C ASP A 79 2.41 -8.48 -13.44
N PHE A 80 2.13 -8.48 -12.13
CA PHE A 80 0.90 -9.08 -11.57
C PHE A 80 -0.38 -8.45 -12.14
N CYS A 81 -0.47 -7.11 -12.19
CA CYS A 81 -1.64 -6.44 -12.75
C CYS A 81 -1.85 -6.81 -14.23
N SER A 82 -0.77 -6.95 -15.00
CA SER A 82 -0.83 -7.40 -16.39
C SER A 82 -1.34 -8.83 -16.50
N GLU A 83 -0.81 -9.74 -15.68
CA GLU A 83 -1.24 -11.16 -15.64
C GLU A 83 -2.72 -11.32 -15.28
N GLU A 84 -3.21 -10.53 -14.33
CA GLU A 84 -4.59 -10.60 -13.83
C GLU A 84 -5.56 -9.65 -14.53
N ASN A 85 -5.14 -8.98 -15.63
CA ASN A 85 -5.93 -8.00 -16.39
C ASN A 85 -6.46 -6.85 -15.53
N ILE A 86 -5.66 -6.38 -14.57
CA ILE A 86 -5.97 -5.24 -13.71
C ILE A 86 -5.39 -3.98 -14.36
N GLN A 87 -6.23 -2.97 -14.54
CA GLN A 87 -5.82 -1.71 -15.17
C GLN A 87 -4.78 -0.98 -14.33
N VAL A 88 -3.64 -0.66 -14.96
CA VAL A 88 -2.62 0.26 -14.45
C VAL A 88 -2.57 1.47 -15.39
N LYS A 89 -2.61 2.66 -14.82
CA LYS A 89 -2.50 3.91 -15.60
C LYS A 89 -1.14 4.57 -15.32
N GLU A 90 -0.37 4.78 -16.38
CA GLU A 90 0.92 5.48 -16.34
C GLU A 90 0.65 6.99 -16.21
N THR A 91 0.62 7.49 -15.01
CA THR A 91 0.35 8.91 -14.74
C THR A 91 1.63 9.73 -14.65
N GLY A 92 2.73 9.11 -14.21
CA GLY A 92 3.88 9.85 -13.76
C GLY A 92 3.57 10.70 -12.53
N LYS A 93 4.58 11.35 -11.99
CA LYS A 93 4.47 12.23 -10.82
C LYS A 93 5.42 13.40 -10.91
N VAL A 94 4.94 14.59 -10.58
CA VAL A 94 5.77 15.77 -10.37
C VAL A 94 5.87 16.07 -8.88
N VAL A 95 7.08 16.42 -8.42
CA VAL A 95 7.31 16.97 -7.07
C VAL A 95 7.70 18.43 -7.25
N VAL A 96 6.94 19.32 -6.64
CA VAL A 96 7.07 20.77 -6.84
C VAL A 96 7.68 21.46 -5.63
N ALA A 97 8.61 22.38 -5.85
CA ALA A 97 9.11 23.30 -4.83
C ALA A 97 8.16 24.47 -4.68
N GLN A 98 7.70 24.73 -3.47
CA GLN A 98 6.82 25.87 -3.16
C GLN A 98 7.61 27.17 -3.00
N ASN A 99 8.90 27.05 -2.69
CA ASN A 99 9.80 28.18 -2.50
C ASN A 99 11.25 27.79 -2.87
N PRO A 100 12.16 28.76 -3.10
CA PRO A 100 13.54 28.47 -3.53
C PRO A 100 14.34 27.62 -2.54
N SER A 101 14.05 27.67 -1.25
CA SER A 101 14.77 26.87 -0.26
C SER A 101 14.53 25.35 -0.39
N GLU A 102 13.51 24.94 -1.11
CA GLU A 102 13.19 23.51 -1.35
C GLU A 102 13.92 22.92 -2.55
N VAL A 103 14.60 23.73 -3.37
CA VAL A 103 15.32 23.26 -4.57
C VAL A 103 16.42 22.26 -4.23
N ALA A 104 17.17 22.52 -3.16
CA ALA A 104 18.21 21.59 -2.70
C ALA A 104 17.64 20.19 -2.33
N ALA A 105 16.43 20.16 -1.77
CA ALA A 105 15.75 18.90 -1.45
C ALA A 105 15.29 18.16 -2.74
N LEU A 106 14.85 18.87 -3.78
CA LEU A 106 14.55 18.25 -5.08
C LEU A 106 15.80 17.63 -5.72
N GLN A 107 16.93 18.34 -5.68
CA GLN A 107 18.21 17.83 -6.17
C GLN A 107 18.65 16.56 -5.43
N GLU A 108 18.45 16.53 -4.11
CA GLU A 108 18.74 15.35 -3.30
C GLU A 108 17.80 14.19 -3.65
N LEU A 109 16.51 14.43 -3.88
CA LEU A 109 15.57 13.41 -4.34
C LEU A 109 15.95 12.85 -5.71
N HIS A 110 16.40 13.70 -6.62
CA HIS A 110 16.93 13.29 -7.92
C HIS A 110 18.20 12.43 -7.77
N ARG A 111 19.14 12.83 -6.94
CA ARG A 111 20.35 12.06 -6.63
C ARG A 111 20.01 10.67 -6.06
N ARG A 112 19.04 10.60 -5.12
CA ARG A 112 18.55 9.33 -4.57
C ARG A 112 17.89 8.48 -5.64
N GLY A 113 17.06 9.09 -6.49
CA GLY A 113 16.41 8.41 -7.60
C GLY A 113 17.43 7.70 -8.48
N ASN A 114 18.47 8.40 -8.92
CA ASN A 114 19.53 7.84 -9.75
C ASN A 114 20.27 6.71 -9.02
N ALA A 115 20.62 6.89 -7.75
CA ALA A 115 21.28 5.86 -6.95
C ALA A 115 20.40 4.61 -6.72
N ASN A 116 19.07 4.77 -6.70
CA ASN A 116 18.10 3.68 -6.60
C ASN A 116 17.77 3.03 -7.95
N GLY A 117 18.36 3.49 -9.07
CA GLY A 117 18.03 3.02 -10.41
C GLY A 117 16.64 3.45 -10.88
N VAL A 118 16.12 4.55 -10.33
CA VAL A 118 14.80 5.10 -10.67
C VAL A 118 15.00 6.31 -11.60
N VAL A 119 14.35 6.29 -12.75
CA VAL A 119 14.38 7.41 -13.70
C VAL A 119 13.65 8.61 -13.10
N THR A 120 14.39 9.70 -12.96
CA THR A 120 13.85 11.02 -12.56
C THR A 120 14.54 12.11 -13.35
N GLU A 121 13.90 13.26 -13.50
CA GLU A 121 14.39 14.42 -14.25
C GLU A 121 14.09 15.69 -13.42
N LEU A 122 15.05 16.62 -13.34
CA LEU A 122 14.79 17.97 -12.85
C LEU A 122 14.31 18.82 -14.01
N VAL A 123 13.13 19.42 -13.87
CA VAL A 123 12.44 20.15 -14.94
C VAL A 123 12.22 21.61 -14.54
N THR A 124 12.26 22.49 -15.55
CA THR A 124 11.95 23.91 -15.39
C THR A 124 10.44 24.14 -15.23
N PRO A 125 9.99 25.35 -14.80
CA PRO A 125 8.57 25.70 -14.75
C PRO A 125 7.85 25.54 -16.10
N GLU A 126 8.51 25.86 -17.21
CA GLU A 126 7.95 25.72 -18.57
C GLU A 126 7.70 24.24 -18.90
N ARG A 127 8.69 23.38 -18.62
CA ARG A 127 8.54 21.94 -18.84
C ARG A 127 7.49 21.33 -17.89
N LEU A 128 7.42 21.82 -16.65
CA LEU A 128 6.36 21.41 -15.71
C LEU A 128 4.97 21.74 -16.26
N ALA A 129 4.78 22.95 -16.83
CA ALA A 129 3.50 23.36 -17.42
C ALA A 129 3.07 22.49 -18.60
N GLU A 130 4.02 21.94 -19.38
CA GLU A 130 3.73 20.95 -20.43
C GLU A 130 3.31 19.61 -19.86
N LEU A 131 3.93 19.16 -18.76
CA LEU A 131 3.63 17.89 -18.11
C LEU A 131 2.30 17.92 -17.36
N GLU A 132 2.07 19.00 -16.59
CA GLU A 132 0.89 19.20 -15.74
C GLU A 132 0.55 20.69 -15.69
N PRO A 133 -0.35 21.17 -16.53
CA PRO A 133 -0.66 22.62 -16.64
C PRO A 133 -1.19 23.26 -15.35
N LEU A 134 -1.74 22.46 -14.43
CA LEU A 134 -2.27 22.93 -13.16
C LEU A 134 -1.21 23.02 -12.06
N ALA A 135 -0.03 22.44 -12.26
CA ALA A 135 1.07 22.51 -11.30
C ALA A 135 1.90 23.76 -11.49
N LYS A 136 2.42 24.26 -10.35
CA LYS A 136 3.36 25.40 -10.33
C LYS A 136 4.53 25.05 -9.42
N THR A 137 5.70 25.55 -9.76
CA THR A 137 6.92 25.42 -8.94
C THR A 137 7.63 26.78 -8.88
N SER A 138 8.46 27.01 -7.84
CA SER A 138 9.20 28.26 -7.71
C SER A 138 10.34 28.36 -8.73
N GLU A 139 11.17 27.31 -8.86
CA GLU A 139 12.33 27.30 -9.77
C GLU A 139 12.45 25.98 -10.52
N LEU A 140 12.41 24.84 -9.80
CA LEU A 140 12.53 23.49 -10.35
C LEU A 140 11.42 22.59 -9.82
N ALA A 141 11.10 21.57 -10.59
CA ALA A 141 10.33 20.42 -10.17
C ALA A 141 11.09 19.12 -10.48
N LEU A 142 10.72 18.03 -9.82
CA LEU A 142 11.21 16.70 -10.15
C LEU A 142 10.11 15.92 -10.87
N TRP A 143 10.42 15.41 -12.04
CA TRP A 143 9.56 14.52 -12.81
C TRP A 143 9.96 13.06 -12.63
N SER A 144 8.99 12.19 -12.33
CA SER A 144 9.15 10.73 -12.24
C SER A 144 8.16 10.05 -13.18
N PRO A 145 8.59 9.66 -14.38
CA PRO A 145 7.72 9.12 -15.44
C PRO A 145 7.10 7.76 -15.07
N HIS A 146 7.79 6.94 -14.30
CA HIS A 146 7.37 5.57 -13.98
C HIS A 146 6.52 5.43 -12.71
N THR A 147 6.03 6.53 -12.16
CA THR A 147 4.96 6.47 -11.17
C THR A 147 3.63 6.17 -11.86
N ALA A 148 2.89 5.20 -11.36
CA ALA A 148 1.62 4.78 -11.92
C ALA A 148 0.53 4.70 -10.86
N VAL A 149 -0.69 4.36 -11.25
CA VAL A 149 -1.81 4.13 -10.33
C VAL A 149 -2.62 2.92 -10.78
N ALA A 150 -3.08 2.14 -9.81
CA ALA A 150 -4.05 1.06 -9.98
C ALA A 150 -5.19 1.22 -8.97
N ASN A 151 -6.29 0.52 -9.17
CA ASN A 151 -7.34 0.45 -8.16
C ASN A 151 -6.89 -0.52 -7.04
N PRO A 152 -6.66 -0.05 -5.81
CA PRO A 152 -6.11 -0.90 -4.74
C PRO A 152 -7.04 -2.05 -4.34
N LEU A 153 -8.36 -1.85 -4.44
CA LEU A 153 -9.34 -2.90 -4.18
C LEU A 153 -9.28 -3.99 -5.27
N ALA A 154 -9.20 -3.59 -6.55
CA ALA A 154 -9.07 -4.52 -7.67
C ALA A 154 -7.78 -5.35 -7.57
N VAL A 155 -6.65 -4.73 -7.18
CA VAL A 155 -5.37 -5.43 -6.95
C VAL A 155 -5.51 -6.45 -5.82
N THR A 156 -6.11 -6.06 -4.69
CA THR A 156 -6.28 -6.96 -3.54
C THR A 156 -7.22 -8.11 -3.88
N GLN A 157 -8.32 -7.84 -4.60
CA GLN A 157 -9.27 -8.85 -5.05
C GLN A 157 -8.66 -9.80 -6.08
N GLY A 158 -7.87 -9.28 -7.03
CA GLY A 158 -7.15 -10.10 -8.01
C GLY A 158 -6.21 -11.09 -7.34
N LEU A 159 -5.46 -10.63 -6.32
CA LEU A 159 -4.57 -11.49 -5.56
C LEU A 159 -5.35 -12.53 -4.73
N ALA A 160 -6.50 -12.17 -4.15
CA ALA A 160 -7.38 -13.12 -3.47
C ALA A 160 -7.89 -14.19 -4.43
N ASN A 161 -8.33 -13.81 -5.63
CA ASN A 161 -8.78 -14.75 -6.66
C ASN A 161 -7.64 -15.69 -7.11
N LYS A 162 -6.42 -15.14 -7.28
CA LYS A 162 -5.24 -15.95 -7.64
C LYS A 162 -4.94 -17.01 -6.59
N VAL A 163 -4.83 -16.64 -5.32
CA VAL A 163 -4.49 -17.60 -4.26
C VAL A 163 -5.56 -18.67 -4.07
N VAL A 164 -6.85 -18.34 -4.29
CA VAL A 164 -7.94 -19.32 -4.28
C VAL A 164 -7.84 -20.28 -5.47
N ARG A 165 -7.60 -19.80 -6.68
CA ARG A 165 -7.36 -20.63 -7.86
C ARG A 165 -6.20 -21.61 -7.65
N GLU A 166 -5.20 -21.21 -6.89
CA GLU A 166 -4.01 -22.00 -6.54
C GLU A 166 -4.21 -22.88 -5.30
N GLY A 167 -5.46 -23.01 -4.80
CA GLY A 167 -5.81 -23.96 -3.73
C GLY A 167 -5.66 -23.42 -2.30
N THR A 168 -5.49 -22.11 -2.10
CA THR A 168 -5.55 -21.50 -0.76
C THR A 168 -7.00 -21.38 -0.30
N THR A 169 -7.28 -21.75 0.95
CA THR A 169 -8.60 -21.61 1.56
C THR A 169 -8.74 -20.22 2.21
N LEU A 170 -9.67 -19.40 1.73
CA LEU A 170 -10.04 -18.16 2.41
C LEU A 170 -11.15 -18.41 3.43
N LYS A 171 -10.92 -17.98 4.66
CA LYS A 171 -11.84 -18.03 5.81
C LYS A 171 -12.27 -16.62 6.18
N LEU A 172 -13.11 -16.01 5.34
CA LEU A 172 -13.67 -14.67 5.57
C LEU A 172 -14.79 -14.70 6.60
N GLY A 173 -15.01 -13.59 7.34
CA GLY A 173 -15.96 -13.50 8.46
C GLY A 173 -15.52 -14.32 9.66
N GLN A 174 -14.25 -14.71 9.72
CA GLN A 174 -13.68 -15.50 10.81
C GLN A 174 -12.65 -14.68 11.60
N GLU A 175 -13.13 -14.03 12.63
CA GLU A 175 -12.28 -13.29 13.56
C GLU A 175 -11.42 -14.24 14.38
N VAL A 176 -10.09 -14.04 14.32
CA VAL A 176 -9.16 -14.78 15.17
C VAL A 176 -9.20 -14.19 16.57
N LEU A 177 -9.74 -14.95 17.51
CA LEU A 177 -9.90 -14.56 18.91
C LEU A 177 -8.67 -14.91 19.74
N ARG A 178 -8.10 -16.09 19.47
CA ARG A 178 -6.93 -16.59 20.19
C ARG A 178 -6.04 -17.43 19.30
N THR A 179 -4.74 -17.36 19.57
CA THR A 179 -3.74 -18.24 18.94
C THR A 179 -2.91 -18.94 20.01
N THR A 180 -2.44 -20.13 19.66
CA THR A 180 -1.37 -20.83 20.40
C THR A 180 -0.31 -21.23 19.38
N GLN A 181 0.76 -21.91 19.80
CA GLN A 181 1.86 -22.28 18.93
C GLN A 181 1.41 -22.99 17.63
N ASN A 182 0.35 -23.79 17.69
CA ASN A 182 -0.14 -24.60 16.56
C ASN A 182 -1.67 -24.57 16.38
N ARG A 183 -2.35 -23.57 16.92
CA ARG A 183 -3.82 -23.43 16.78
C ARG A 183 -4.24 -22.00 16.54
N ILE A 184 -5.24 -21.87 15.68
CA ILE A 184 -6.00 -20.63 15.48
C ILE A 184 -7.44 -20.90 15.93
N ILE A 185 -7.91 -20.11 16.89
CA ILE A 185 -9.27 -20.15 17.43
C ILE A 185 -10.01 -18.93 16.92
N THR A 186 -11.08 -19.15 16.18
CA THR A 186 -11.93 -18.11 15.63
C THR A 186 -13.32 -18.13 16.27
N ASN A 187 -14.12 -17.12 15.97
CA ASN A 187 -15.54 -17.07 16.34
C ASN A 187 -16.38 -18.19 15.72
N LEU A 188 -15.90 -18.89 14.67
CA LEU A 188 -16.64 -19.94 13.95
C LEU A 188 -16.00 -21.33 14.03
N GLY A 189 -14.83 -21.47 14.64
CA GLY A 189 -14.19 -22.78 14.77
C GLY A 189 -12.73 -22.74 15.21
N ASN A 190 -12.19 -23.93 15.41
CA ASN A 190 -10.80 -24.15 15.82
C ASN A 190 -10.05 -24.87 14.70
N TYR A 191 -8.82 -24.42 14.43
CA TYR A 191 -7.97 -24.91 13.38
C TYR A 191 -6.60 -25.30 13.92
N SER A 192 -6.12 -26.46 13.53
CA SER A 192 -4.71 -26.84 13.75
C SER A 192 -3.88 -26.30 12.58
N VAL A 193 -2.74 -25.70 12.89
CA VAL A 193 -1.83 -25.14 11.89
C VAL A 193 -0.38 -25.48 12.23
N GLY A 194 0.41 -25.78 11.21
CA GLY A 194 1.84 -26.01 11.40
C GLY A 194 2.60 -24.73 11.69
N HIS A 195 2.26 -23.65 10.98
CA HIS A 195 2.89 -22.33 11.10
C HIS A 195 1.82 -21.25 11.08
N ILE A 196 2.00 -20.22 11.91
CA ILE A 196 1.14 -19.03 11.95
C ILE A 196 1.91 -17.83 11.42
N ILE A 197 1.32 -17.12 10.46
CA ILE A 197 1.85 -15.89 9.91
C ILE A 197 0.92 -14.74 10.24
N ASN A 198 1.44 -13.77 10.98
CA ASN A 198 0.67 -12.60 11.42
C ASN A 198 0.73 -11.48 10.37
N CYS A 199 -0.36 -11.29 9.66
CA CYS A 199 -0.59 -10.20 8.69
C CYS A 199 -1.83 -9.38 9.06
N ALA A 200 -2.17 -9.29 10.37
CA ALA A 200 -3.41 -8.73 10.88
C ALA A 200 -3.49 -7.17 10.85
N GLY A 201 -2.60 -6.49 10.09
CA GLY A 201 -2.66 -5.06 9.88
C GLY A 201 -2.74 -4.26 11.19
N LEU A 202 -3.81 -3.50 11.39
CA LEU A 202 -4.02 -2.70 12.61
C LEU A 202 -4.12 -3.53 13.90
N TYR A 203 -4.27 -4.85 13.79
CA TYR A 203 -4.37 -5.77 14.95
C TYR A 203 -3.13 -6.67 15.11
N ALA A 204 -2.08 -6.44 14.32
CA ALA A 204 -0.88 -7.27 14.33
C ALA A 204 -0.19 -7.32 15.71
N ASP A 205 -0.18 -6.21 16.43
CA ASP A 205 0.35 -6.13 17.80
C ASP A 205 -0.44 -7.02 18.78
N LYS A 206 -1.77 -7.05 18.66
CA LYS A 206 -2.62 -7.91 19.52
C LYS A 206 -2.35 -9.40 19.28
N VAL A 207 -2.14 -9.79 18.03
CA VAL A 207 -1.77 -11.16 17.70
C VAL A 207 -0.37 -11.48 18.18
N ALA A 208 0.61 -10.59 17.98
CA ALA A 208 2.00 -10.79 18.42
C ALA A 208 2.12 -10.95 19.94
N LYS A 209 1.37 -10.17 20.71
CA LYS A 209 1.34 -10.26 22.19
C LYS A 209 0.85 -11.61 22.71
N GLN A 210 0.02 -12.34 21.96
CA GLN A 210 -0.38 -13.69 22.35
C GLN A 210 0.77 -14.70 22.31
N PHE A 211 1.88 -14.35 21.66
CA PHE A 211 3.12 -15.14 21.58
C PHE A 211 4.25 -14.54 22.44
N GLY A 212 3.97 -13.51 23.26
CA GLY A 212 4.97 -12.84 24.09
C GLY A 212 5.87 -11.86 23.33
N TYR A 213 5.44 -11.39 22.14
CA TYR A 213 6.18 -10.40 21.36
C TYR A 213 5.50 -9.04 21.39
N CYS A 214 6.26 -7.98 21.19
CA CYS A 214 5.76 -6.61 21.06
C CYS A 214 5.09 -6.03 22.33
N ASP A 215 5.45 -6.47 23.51
CA ASP A 215 4.85 -5.96 24.76
C ASP A 215 5.18 -4.46 24.98
N ASP A 216 6.36 -4.02 24.55
CA ASP A 216 6.82 -2.62 24.62
C ASP A 216 6.28 -1.75 23.48
N TYR A 217 5.43 -2.30 22.59
CA TYR A 217 4.89 -1.58 21.43
C TYR A 217 3.38 -1.40 21.52
N ALA A 218 2.91 -0.25 21.05
CA ALA A 218 1.49 0.03 20.90
C ALA A 218 1.19 0.52 19.48
N MET A 219 0.05 0.11 18.93
CA MET A 219 -0.45 0.64 17.67
C MET A 219 -1.06 2.02 17.90
N LEU A 220 -0.49 3.04 17.24
CA LEU A 220 -1.04 4.39 17.18
C LEU A 220 -1.65 4.62 15.80
N PRO A 221 -2.97 4.54 15.65
CA PRO A 221 -3.61 4.71 14.34
C PRO A 221 -3.70 6.18 13.94
N PHE A 222 -3.54 6.42 12.62
CA PHE A 222 -3.78 7.72 12.01
C PHE A 222 -4.80 7.58 10.89
N LYS A 223 -5.74 8.54 10.82
CA LYS A 223 -6.75 8.61 9.77
C LYS A 223 -6.28 9.51 8.64
N GLY A 224 -6.20 8.94 7.43
CA GLY A 224 -5.93 9.67 6.20
C GLY A 224 -7.24 9.94 5.44
N LEU A 225 -7.69 11.18 5.43
CA LEU A 225 -8.86 11.59 4.66
C LEU A 225 -8.43 12.02 3.26
N TYR A 226 -9.23 11.62 2.28
CA TYR A 226 -9.13 12.08 0.91
C TYR A 226 -10.44 12.75 0.49
N TRP A 227 -10.33 13.85 -0.25
CA TRP A 227 -11.46 14.50 -0.92
C TRP A 227 -11.35 14.30 -2.42
N TYR A 228 -12.45 13.99 -3.06
CA TYR A 228 -12.55 13.97 -4.52
C TYR A 228 -12.98 15.34 -5.00
N GLY A 229 -12.25 15.90 -5.96
CA GLY A 229 -12.65 17.13 -6.65
C GLY A 229 -13.80 16.87 -7.61
N ASN A 230 -14.67 17.87 -7.79
CA ASN A 230 -15.74 17.84 -8.80
C ASN A 230 -15.22 18.18 -10.22
N TRP A 231 -13.95 17.91 -10.47
CA TRP A 231 -13.34 18.12 -11.79
C TRP A 231 -13.69 16.97 -12.72
N ALA A 232 -13.80 17.31 -14.02
CA ALA A 232 -13.95 16.27 -15.02
C ALA A 232 -12.76 15.30 -15.01
N PRO A 233 -12.96 14.00 -15.24
CA PRO A 233 -11.85 13.06 -15.37
C PRO A 233 -10.83 13.53 -16.43
N GLY A 234 -9.56 13.47 -16.09
CA GLY A 234 -8.47 13.93 -16.96
C GLY A 234 -8.09 15.41 -16.82
N THR A 235 -8.80 16.20 -15.99
CA THR A 235 -8.41 17.59 -15.68
C THR A 235 -7.01 17.64 -15.04
N LEU A 236 -6.74 16.77 -14.07
CA LEU A 236 -5.40 16.53 -13.55
C LEU A 236 -4.77 15.37 -14.33
N GLN A 237 -3.59 15.59 -14.91
CA GLN A 237 -2.92 14.62 -15.77
C GLN A 237 -1.89 13.78 -15.00
N ARG A 238 -1.22 14.40 -14.03
CA ARG A 238 -0.12 13.83 -13.25
C ARG A 238 -0.41 13.90 -11.76
N HIS A 239 0.24 13.04 -10.97
CA HIS A 239 0.27 13.26 -9.53
C HIS A 239 1.11 14.50 -9.22
N VAL A 240 0.62 15.37 -8.32
CA VAL A 240 1.36 16.58 -7.91
C VAL A 240 1.61 16.52 -6.41
N TYR A 241 2.88 16.41 -6.02
CA TYR A 241 3.32 16.31 -4.64
C TYR A 241 4.17 17.51 -4.25
N PRO A 242 4.08 18.02 -3.02
CA PRO A 242 5.07 18.98 -2.52
C PRO A 242 6.38 18.26 -2.21
N VAL A 243 7.45 19.03 -2.07
CA VAL A 243 8.70 18.54 -1.45
C VAL A 243 8.39 18.07 -0.03
N PRO A 244 8.83 16.85 0.37
CA PRO A 244 8.61 16.34 1.72
C PRO A 244 9.33 17.20 2.76
N ASP A 245 8.64 17.57 3.84
CA ASP A 245 9.27 18.17 5.02
C ASP A 245 9.91 17.05 5.86
N ALA A 246 11.24 17.05 5.96
CA ALA A 246 11.99 16.01 6.68
C ALA A 246 11.67 15.96 8.21
N ARG A 247 11.07 17.03 8.76
CA ARG A 247 10.64 17.09 10.16
C ARG A 247 9.29 16.41 10.40
N ASN A 248 8.55 16.12 9.33
CA ASN A 248 7.24 15.51 9.41
C ASN A 248 7.33 14.05 8.93
N PRO A 249 6.94 13.05 9.75
CA PRO A 249 6.96 11.65 9.36
C PRO A 249 5.91 11.30 8.28
N PHE A 250 4.96 12.19 8.01
CA PHE A 250 3.92 12.01 7.01
C PHE A 250 4.23 12.82 5.74
N LEU A 251 3.84 12.27 4.59
CA LEU A 251 3.83 13.04 3.35
C LEU A 251 2.83 14.19 3.46
N GLY A 252 3.20 15.36 2.94
CA GLY A 252 2.28 16.49 2.82
C GLY A 252 1.05 16.15 1.98
N VAL A 253 -0.02 16.93 2.16
CA VAL A 253 -1.22 16.84 1.31
C VAL A 253 -0.83 17.03 -0.16
N HIS A 254 -1.30 16.14 -1.01
CA HIS A 254 -0.94 16.11 -2.42
C HIS A 254 -2.13 15.76 -3.31
N LEU A 255 -2.01 16.02 -4.58
CA LEU A 255 -3.00 15.68 -5.60
C LEU A 255 -2.65 14.34 -6.24
N THR A 256 -3.64 13.48 -6.35
CA THR A 256 -3.49 12.13 -6.93
C THR A 256 -4.52 11.91 -8.02
N VAL A 257 -4.09 11.44 -9.17
CA VAL A 257 -4.98 10.93 -10.23
C VAL A 257 -5.32 9.48 -9.92
N THR A 258 -6.59 9.13 -10.00
CA THR A 258 -7.06 7.74 -9.88
C THR A 258 -7.01 7.02 -11.24
N VAL A 259 -7.12 5.69 -11.23
CA VAL A 259 -7.07 4.90 -12.48
C VAL A 259 -8.17 5.31 -13.48
N ASP A 260 -9.35 5.72 -12.99
CA ASP A 260 -10.48 6.24 -13.77
C ASP A 260 -10.35 7.74 -14.12
N GLY A 261 -9.21 8.37 -13.82
CA GLY A 261 -8.90 9.75 -14.19
C GLY A 261 -9.45 10.82 -13.27
N ARG A 262 -10.17 10.48 -12.21
CA ARG A 262 -10.61 11.46 -11.21
C ARG A 262 -9.42 11.95 -10.37
N ALA A 263 -9.53 13.18 -9.88
CA ALA A 263 -8.54 13.74 -8.97
C ALA A 263 -9.00 13.68 -7.52
N LYS A 264 -8.08 13.36 -6.63
CA LYS A 264 -8.28 13.43 -5.17
C LYS A 264 -7.16 14.17 -4.50
N ILE A 265 -7.47 14.85 -3.39
CA ILE A 265 -6.54 15.59 -2.55
C ILE A 265 -6.46 14.93 -1.17
N GLY A 266 -5.29 14.78 -0.64
CA GLY A 266 -5.00 14.15 0.66
C GLY A 266 -3.67 13.38 0.62
N PRO A 267 -3.43 12.51 1.60
CA PRO A 267 -4.24 12.30 2.80
C PRO A 267 -3.96 13.36 3.88
N THR A 268 -4.86 13.45 4.86
CA THR A 268 -4.53 14.02 6.17
C THR A 268 -3.78 12.99 7.01
N ALA A 269 -3.24 13.41 8.16
CA ALA A 269 -2.67 12.52 9.18
C ALA A 269 -3.24 12.91 10.54
N ILE A 270 -4.47 12.43 10.83
CA ILE A 270 -5.19 12.76 12.06
C ILE A 270 -5.02 11.58 13.03
N PRO A 271 -4.42 11.79 14.22
CA PRO A 271 -4.36 10.74 15.24
C PRO A 271 -5.78 10.37 15.70
N ILE A 272 -6.03 9.09 15.87
CA ILE A 272 -7.33 8.56 16.30
C ILE A 272 -7.15 7.54 17.41
N PHE A 273 -8.17 7.42 18.27
CA PHE A 273 -8.14 6.51 19.42
C PHE A 273 -8.75 5.13 19.11
N SER A 274 -9.42 4.99 17.96
CA SER A 274 -9.98 3.73 17.49
C SER A 274 -9.16 3.19 16.32
N ARG A 275 -8.97 1.86 16.27
CA ARG A 275 -8.29 1.21 15.13
C ARG A 275 -9.10 1.26 13.85
N GLU A 276 -10.41 1.42 13.95
CA GLU A 276 -11.36 1.41 12.82
C GLU A 276 -12.28 2.63 12.86
N SER A 277 -11.73 3.79 12.53
CA SER A 277 -12.48 5.04 12.43
C SER A 277 -12.65 5.44 10.97
N TYR A 278 -13.50 4.73 10.22
CA TYR A 278 -13.71 4.97 8.79
C TYR A 278 -14.87 5.92 8.49
N ALA A 279 -15.75 6.20 9.44
CA ALA A 279 -16.87 7.13 9.30
C ALA A 279 -16.70 8.35 10.21
N GLY A 280 -17.22 9.51 9.75
CA GLY A 280 -17.23 10.75 10.55
C GLY A 280 -15.85 11.34 10.85
N PHE A 281 -15.83 12.32 11.75
CA PHE A 281 -14.63 13.00 12.26
C PHE A 281 -14.24 12.55 13.69
N GLY A 282 -14.88 11.54 14.22
CA GLY A 282 -14.64 11.00 15.56
C GLY A 282 -13.74 9.77 15.59
#